data_a5d7a56e267a39826b35c10901b23d0c
#
_entry.id   a5d7a56e267a39826b35c10901b23d0c
#
_cell.length_a   1.000
_cell.length_b   1.000
_cell.length_c   1.000
_cell.angle_alpha   90.00
_cell.angle_beta   90.00
_cell.angle_gamma   90.00
#
_symmetry.space_group_name_H-M   'P 1'
#
loop_
_entity.id
_entity.type
_entity.pdbx_description
1 polymer ?
#
loop_
_entity_poly.entity_id
_entity_poly.type
_entity_poly.pdbx_seq_one_letter_code
_entity_poly.pdbx_strand_id
1 'polypeptide(L)'
;MNHNIPQYDFYKHKYGDELLIDVVPLNTIKKYLKEQPVHILTYYDITLITSGEGEFLIDHQANRVKPQDIIFTRPGEIRKWDDKTIQDGFALIFEEEFLLSFFNDPAFLRNLSYFHTERRSSKLSLDKKAYGRISELISEIDKEIKDYQSKDKHLLRALLYETLMLLNRLYASSNALPPDTNARSKSIYVDRFIELVNHSFKQD
;
A
#
# COMPACT_ATOMS: atom_id res chain seq x y z
N MET A 1 23.28 12.78 17.29
CA MET A 1 22.01 12.20 17.78
C MET A 1 21.51 11.23 16.73
N ASN A 2 21.54 9.92 17.00
CA ASN A 2 20.91 8.96 16.10
C ASN A 2 19.38 9.14 16.22
N HIS A 3 18.79 9.87 15.29
CA HIS A 3 17.33 9.90 15.18
C HIS A 3 16.90 8.57 14.57
N ASN A 4 16.57 7.62 15.43
CA ASN A 4 15.97 6.38 14.99
C ASN A 4 14.58 6.72 14.43
N ILE A 5 14.34 6.48 13.13
CA ILE A 5 13.04 6.73 12.50
C ILE A 5 12.04 5.76 13.12
N PRO A 6 10.91 6.24 13.69
CA PRO A 6 9.93 5.36 14.32
C PRO A 6 9.34 4.40 13.29
N GLN A 7 9.15 3.16 13.73
CA GLN A 7 8.52 2.10 12.97
C GLN A 7 7.16 1.77 13.58
N TYR A 8 6.14 1.63 12.76
CA TYR A 8 4.81 1.23 13.17
C TYR A 8 4.50 -0.17 12.63
N ASP A 9 4.19 -1.06 13.55
CA ASP A 9 3.79 -2.42 13.26
C ASP A 9 2.28 -2.52 13.06
N PHE A 10 1.84 -3.53 12.31
CA PHE A 10 0.42 -3.80 12.10
C PHE A 10 -0.23 -4.29 13.40
N TYR A 11 -1.35 -3.67 13.79
CA TYR A 11 -2.08 -4.07 14.99
C TYR A 11 -3.09 -5.19 14.70
N LYS A 12 -2.62 -6.44 14.81
CA LYS A 12 -3.33 -7.67 14.39
C LYS A 12 -4.60 -7.97 15.20
N HIS A 13 -4.66 -7.54 16.46
CA HIS A 13 -5.74 -7.91 17.39
C HIS A 13 -6.75 -6.76 17.65
N LYS A 14 -6.84 -5.80 16.74
CA LYS A 14 -7.75 -4.65 16.87
C LYS A 14 -9.21 -5.07 17.06
N TYR A 15 -9.61 -6.21 16.53
CA TYR A 15 -10.99 -6.71 16.53
C TYR A 15 -11.19 -7.98 17.39
N GLY A 16 -10.28 -8.24 18.32
CA GLY A 16 -10.31 -9.40 19.21
C GLY A 16 -9.62 -10.63 18.64
N ASP A 17 -9.93 -11.02 17.40
CA ASP A 17 -9.25 -12.08 16.66
C ASP A 17 -8.10 -11.52 15.82
N GLU A 18 -7.16 -12.39 15.45
CA GLU A 18 -6.08 -12.01 14.55
C GLU A 18 -6.63 -11.73 13.14
N LEU A 19 -6.55 -10.48 12.73
CA LEU A 19 -6.88 -10.02 11.38
C LEU A 19 -5.71 -9.21 10.81
N LEU A 20 -5.30 -9.56 9.59
CA LEU A 20 -4.12 -8.99 8.92
C LEU A 20 -4.47 -8.00 7.80
N ILE A 21 -5.67 -7.43 7.85
CA ILE A 21 -6.15 -6.38 6.96
C ILE A 21 -7.00 -5.38 7.75
N ASP A 22 -6.91 -4.10 7.41
CA ASP A 22 -7.74 -3.05 8.00
C ASP A 22 -7.98 -1.90 7.02
N VAL A 23 -9.04 -1.15 7.24
CA VAL A 23 -9.31 0.14 6.58
C VAL A 23 -9.33 1.23 7.64
N VAL A 24 -8.40 2.17 7.53
CA VAL A 24 -8.21 3.20 8.54
C VAL A 24 -8.49 4.59 7.94
N PRO A 25 -9.48 5.35 8.47
CA PRO A 25 -9.68 6.74 8.06
C PRO A 25 -8.48 7.60 8.41
N LEU A 26 -8.02 8.45 7.48
CA LEU A 26 -6.82 9.29 7.68
C LEU A 26 -6.95 10.26 8.85
N ASN A 27 -8.15 10.77 9.10
CA ASN A 27 -8.42 11.66 10.23
C ASN A 27 -8.13 11.02 11.59
N THR A 28 -8.26 9.69 11.72
CA THR A 28 -7.95 8.96 12.96
C THR A 28 -6.45 8.77 13.18
N ILE A 29 -5.65 8.80 12.10
CA ILE A 29 -4.20 8.60 12.15
C ILE A 29 -3.46 9.90 12.45
N LYS A 30 -4.02 11.05 12.06
CA LYS A 30 -3.37 12.38 12.16
C LYS A 30 -2.81 12.70 13.53
N LYS A 31 -3.49 12.28 14.61
CA LYS A 31 -3.04 12.54 15.98
C LYS A 31 -1.68 11.88 16.28
N TYR A 32 -1.39 10.73 15.67
CA TYR A 32 -0.11 10.02 15.85
C TYR A 32 1.00 10.63 14.99
N LEU A 33 0.65 11.20 13.84
CA LEU A 33 1.62 11.76 12.91
C LEU A 33 2.14 13.14 13.31
N LYS A 34 1.37 13.90 14.13
CA LYS A 34 1.80 15.23 14.62
C LYS A 34 3.12 15.18 15.39
N GLU A 35 3.33 14.12 16.15
CA GLU A 35 4.53 13.96 16.97
C GLU A 35 5.69 13.37 16.16
N GLN A 36 5.38 12.50 15.20
CA GLN A 36 6.37 11.77 14.41
C GLN A 36 5.96 11.72 12.92
N PRO A 37 6.11 12.83 12.21
CA PRO A 37 5.63 12.92 10.83
C PRO A 37 6.42 12.03 9.86
N VAL A 38 7.68 11.71 10.18
CA VAL A 38 8.54 10.80 9.41
C VAL A 38 8.56 9.45 10.10
N HIS A 39 8.15 8.40 9.40
CA HIS A 39 8.04 7.05 9.97
C HIS A 39 8.14 5.96 8.89
N ILE A 40 8.26 4.73 9.34
CA ILE A 40 8.28 3.50 8.53
C ILE A 40 7.09 2.64 8.93
N LEU A 41 6.49 1.93 7.97
CA LEU A 41 5.49 0.90 8.22
C LEU A 41 6.09 -0.49 7.95
N THR A 42 5.68 -1.50 8.73
CA THR A 42 6.07 -2.90 8.51
C THR A 42 5.12 -3.64 7.55
N TYR A 43 4.07 -2.98 7.09
CA TYR A 43 2.98 -3.53 6.30
C TYR A 43 2.74 -2.71 5.02
N TYR A 44 1.97 -3.26 4.09
CA TYR A 44 1.54 -2.58 2.87
C TYR A 44 0.45 -1.56 3.16
N ASP A 45 0.51 -0.41 2.51
CA ASP A 45 -0.45 0.69 2.65
C ASP A 45 -0.84 1.23 1.26
N ILE A 46 -2.15 1.28 1.02
CA ILE A 46 -2.77 1.90 -0.16
C ILE A 46 -3.67 3.03 0.35
N THR A 47 -3.15 4.25 0.29
CA THR A 47 -3.86 5.43 0.80
C THR A 47 -4.61 6.13 -0.32
N LEU A 48 -5.95 6.18 -0.25
CA LEU A 48 -6.84 6.93 -1.13
C LEU A 48 -7.14 8.31 -0.51
N ILE A 49 -6.84 9.39 -1.25
CA ILE A 49 -7.14 10.76 -0.82
C ILE A 49 -8.54 11.12 -1.29
N THR A 50 -9.41 11.53 -0.35
CA THR A 50 -10.79 11.95 -0.63
C THR A 50 -10.99 13.45 -0.50
N SER A 51 -10.19 14.13 0.32
CA SER A 51 -10.30 15.57 0.55
C SER A 51 -8.96 16.20 0.91
N GLY A 52 -8.78 17.45 0.46
CA GLY A 52 -7.55 18.21 0.65
C GLY A 52 -6.51 17.94 -0.43
N GLU A 53 -5.47 18.75 -0.43
CA GLU A 53 -4.33 18.66 -1.34
C GLU A 53 -3.07 18.83 -0.51
N GLY A 54 -1.96 18.20 -0.91
CA GLY A 54 -0.72 18.33 -0.15
C GLY A 54 0.42 17.53 -0.77
N GLU A 55 1.39 17.19 0.05
CA GLU A 55 2.56 16.44 -0.35
C GLU A 55 2.68 15.14 0.45
N PHE A 56 2.96 14.08 -0.25
CA PHE A 56 3.32 12.78 0.29
C PHE A 56 4.75 12.45 -0.12
N LEU A 57 5.65 12.33 0.84
CA LEU A 57 7.03 11.92 0.62
C LEU A 57 7.15 10.42 0.88
N ILE A 58 7.66 9.67 -0.09
CA ILE A 58 8.01 8.25 0.04
C ILE A 58 9.50 8.12 -0.33
N ASP A 59 10.32 7.71 0.62
CA ASP A 59 11.78 7.73 0.53
C ASP A 59 12.28 9.13 0.09
N HIS A 60 12.77 9.24 -1.14
CA HIS A 60 13.26 10.51 -1.71
C HIS A 60 12.30 11.12 -2.75
N GLN A 61 11.10 10.52 -2.95
CA GLN A 61 10.15 10.96 -3.95
C GLN A 61 9.02 11.77 -3.32
N ALA A 62 8.93 13.05 -3.68
CA ALA A 62 7.81 13.91 -3.33
C ALA A 62 6.66 13.72 -4.32
N ASN A 63 5.47 13.42 -3.81
CA ASN A 63 4.26 13.23 -4.59
C ASN A 63 3.23 14.28 -4.18
N ARG A 64 2.93 15.23 -5.07
CA ARG A 64 1.77 16.08 -4.89
C ARG A 64 0.50 15.25 -5.04
N VAL A 65 -0.40 15.35 -4.08
CA VAL A 65 -1.65 14.61 -4.02
C VAL A 65 -2.85 15.54 -3.92
N LYS A 66 -3.95 15.08 -4.47
CA LYS A 66 -5.26 15.74 -4.46
C LYS A 66 -6.36 14.68 -4.35
N PRO A 67 -7.64 15.06 -4.19
CA PRO A 67 -8.73 14.08 -4.20
C PRO A 67 -8.69 13.19 -5.45
N GLN A 68 -8.97 11.90 -5.27
CA GLN A 68 -8.89 10.81 -6.25
C GLN A 68 -7.47 10.31 -6.54
N ASP A 69 -6.44 10.80 -5.84
CA ASP A 69 -5.11 10.20 -5.91
C ASP A 69 -4.97 9.05 -4.91
N ILE A 70 -4.20 8.05 -5.31
CA ILE A 70 -3.76 6.92 -4.47
C ILE A 70 -2.26 7.00 -4.28
N ILE A 71 -1.81 6.75 -3.06
CA ILE A 71 -0.41 6.55 -2.70
C ILE A 71 -0.20 5.08 -2.29
N PHE A 72 0.87 4.50 -2.79
CA PHE A 72 1.30 3.13 -2.49
C PHE A 72 2.57 3.16 -1.64
N THR A 73 2.54 2.51 -0.48
CA THR A 73 3.72 2.34 0.39
C THR A 73 3.95 0.86 0.67
N ARG A 74 5.20 0.43 0.55
CA ARG A 74 5.66 -0.91 0.90
C ARG A 74 6.22 -0.95 2.31
N PRO A 75 6.28 -2.13 2.94
CA PRO A 75 7.05 -2.32 4.17
C PRO A 75 8.48 -1.79 4.02
N GLY A 76 8.94 -1.06 5.05
CA GLY A 76 10.31 -0.53 5.11
C GLY A 76 10.54 0.81 4.42
N GLU A 77 9.62 1.32 3.63
CA GLU A 77 9.75 2.65 3.02
C GLU A 77 9.56 3.76 4.04
N ILE A 78 10.44 4.77 3.99
CA ILE A 78 10.33 5.98 4.81
C ILE A 78 9.24 6.86 4.21
N ARG A 79 8.25 7.23 5.02
CA ARG A 79 7.13 8.07 4.58
C ARG A 79 6.95 9.30 5.45
N LYS A 80 6.48 10.36 4.81
CA LYS A 80 6.00 11.58 5.45
C LYS A 80 4.87 12.15 4.62
N TRP A 81 3.81 12.63 5.27
CA TRP A 81 2.73 13.31 4.57
C TRP A 81 2.36 14.62 5.26
N ASP A 82 1.84 15.57 4.48
CA ASP A 82 1.37 16.85 4.98
C ASP A 82 -0.02 16.66 5.63
N ASP A 83 -0.02 16.41 6.94
CA ASP A 83 -1.21 16.17 7.74
C ASP A 83 -2.11 17.41 7.91
N LYS A 84 -1.62 18.59 7.52
CA LYS A 84 -2.35 19.86 7.66
C LYS A 84 -3.25 20.13 6.46
N THR A 85 -2.78 19.83 5.26
CA THR A 85 -3.44 20.18 4.00
C THR A 85 -4.20 19.00 3.41
N ILE A 86 -3.73 17.76 3.58
CA ILE A 86 -4.48 16.54 3.28
C ILE A 86 -5.53 16.35 4.38
N GLN A 87 -6.80 16.57 4.04
CA GLN A 87 -7.86 16.62 5.05
C GLN A 87 -8.40 15.26 5.42
N ASP A 88 -8.72 14.41 4.43
CA ASP A 88 -9.30 13.10 4.68
C ASP A 88 -9.00 12.10 3.56
N GLY A 89 -9.26 10.83 3.86
CA GLY A 89 -9.06 9.69 2.99
C GLY A 89 -9.12 8.38 3.77
N PHE A 90 -8.75 7.29 3.11
CA PHE A 90 -8.71 5.97 3.69
C PHE A 90 -7.38 5.29 3.38
N ALA A 91 -6.79 4.65 4.37
CA ALA A 91 -5.65 3.76 4.21
C ALA A 91 -6.15 2.30 4.29
N LEU A 92 -6.10 1.58 3.17
CA LEU A 92 -6.23 0.13 3.13
C LEU A 92 -4.86 -0.45 3.44
N ILE A 93 -4.74 -1.07 4.61
CA ILE A 93 -3.50 -1.61 5.14
C ILE A 93 -3.59 -3.12 5.32
N PHE A 94 -2.50 -3.84 5.03
CA PHE A 94 -2.48 -5.30 5.18
C PHE A 94 -1.05 -5.85 5.30
N GLU A 95 -0.93 -6.97 6.01
CA GLU A 95 0.29 -7.77 6.07
C GLU A 95 0.39 -8.70 4.85
N GLU A 96 1.60 -9.00 4.40
CA GLU A 96 1.86 -9.91 3.27
C GLU A 96 1.24 -11.29 3.51
N GLU A 97 1.32 -11.80 4.74
CA GLU A 97 0.79 -13.11 5.12
C GLU A 97 -0.72 -13.23 4.91
N PHE A 98 -1.47 -12.12 4.90
CA PHE A 98 -2.91 -12.17 4.67
C PHE A 98 -3.26 -12.80 3.31
N LEU A 99 -2.46 -12.53 2.30
CA LEU A 99 -2.61 -13.11 0.96
C LEU A 99 -1.77 -14.36 0.75
N LEU A 100 -0.53 -14.40 1.23
CA LEU A 100 0.37 -15.55 1.06
C LEU A 100 -0.19 -16.84 1.66
N SER A 101 -0.97 -16.73 2.75
CA SER A 101 -1.66 -17.90 3.32
C SER A 101 -2.74 -18.49 2.39
N PHE A 102 -3.09 -17.80 1.32
CA PHE A 102 -4.07 -18.22 0.31
C PHE A 102 -3.46 -18.49 -1.06
N PHE A 103 -2.46 -17.69 -1.46
CA PHE A 103 -1.76 -17.84 -2.74
C PHE A 103 -0.39 -18.48 -2.53
N ASN A 104 -0.10 -19.52 -3.30
CA ASN A 104 1.24 -20.13 -3.31
C ASN A 104 2.19 -19.36 -4.26
N ASP A 105 2.19 -18.02 -4.17
CA ASP A 105 3.07 -17.13 -4.93
C ASP A 105 3.68 -16.08 -4.00
N PRO A 106 4.87 -16.34 -3.44
CA PRO A 106 5.55 -15.41 -2.53
C PRO A 106 6.02 -14.12 -3.21
N ALA A 107 6.02 -14.06 -4.53
CA ALA A 107 6.40 -12.87 -5.28
C ALA A 107 5.19 -12.01 -5.71
N PHE A 108 3.95 -12.47 -5.46
CA PHE A 108 2.74 -11.84 -5.96
C PHE A 108 2.69 -10.33 -5.71
N LEU A 109 2.84 -9.89 -4.46
CA LEU A 109 2.77 -8.47 -4.12
C LEU A 109 3.93 -7.67 -4.72
N ARG A 110 5.13 -8.21 -4.73
CA ARG A 110 6.32 -7.56 -5.30
C ARG A 110 6.24 -7.42 -6.82
N ASN A 111 5.48 -8.29 -7.49
CA ASN A 111 5.27 -8.26 -8.93
C ASN A 111 4.16 -7.28 -9.36
N LEU A 112 3.41 -6.71 -8.42
CA LEU A 112 2.48 -5.63 -8.74
C LEU A 112 3.27 -4.36 -9.12
N SER A 113 2.94 -3.78 -10.27
CA SER A 113 3.72 -2.68 -10.87
C SER A 113 3.92 -1.49 -9.94
N TYR A 114 2.96 -1.21 -9.07
CA TYR A 114 3.03 -0.11 -8.08
C TYR A 114 3.74 -0.51 -6.77
N PHE A 115 4.00 -1.79 -6.54
CA PHE A 115 4.83 -2.27 -5.44
C PHE A 115 6.21 -2.75 -5.91
N HIS A 116 6.49 -2.70 -7.19
CA HIS A 116 7.80 -3.05 -7.72
C HIS A 116 8.89 -2.09 -7.21
N THR A 117 10.11 -2.61 -6.97
CA THR A 117 11.23 -1.79 -6.47
C THR A 117 11.62 -0.65 -7.41
N GLU A 118 11.52 -0.88 -8.71
CA GLU A 118 11.83 0.09 -9.77
C GLU A 118 10.58 0.87 -10.26
N ARG A 119 9.52 0.94 -9.44
CA ARG A 119 8.33 1.69 -9.84
C ARG A 119 8.66 3.16 -10.12
N ARG A 120 8.04 3.73 -11.14
CA ARG A 120 8.27 5.12 -11.55
C ARG A 120 7.68 6.13 -10.58
N SER A 121 6.59 5.78 -9.96
CA SER A 121 5.85 6.66 -9.05
C SER A 121 5.22 5.82 -7.94
N SER A 122 5.17 6.36 -6.75
CA SER A 122 4.38 5.80 -5.66
C SER A 122 2.93 6.34 -5.67
N LYS A 123 2.54 7.05 -6.75
CA LYS A 123 1.22 7.68 -6.90
C LYS A 123 0.50 7.20 -8.17
N LEU A 124 -0.84 7.09 -8.07
CA LEU A 124 -1.76 6.90 -9.18
C LEU A 124 -2.91 7.91 -9.05
N SER A 125 -3.18 8.67 -10.11
CA SER A 125 -4.38 9.51 -10.19
C SER A 125 -5.50 8.75 -10.88
N LEU A 126 -6.66 8.65 -10.24
CA LEU A 126 -7.83 7.95 -10.76
C LEU A 126 -8.74 8.90 -11.53
N ASP A 127 -9.35 8.41 -12.59
CA ASP A 127 -10.51 9.06 -13.17
C ASP A 127 -11.76 8.84 -12.29
N LYS A 128 -12.84 9.54 -12.57
CA LYS A 128 -14.08 9.46 -11.77
C LYS A 128 -14.67 8.05 -11.71
N LYS A 129 -14.58 7.27 -12.79
CA LYS A 129 -15.12 5.91 -12.85
C LYS A 129 -14.28 4.94 -12.01
N ALA A 130 -12.96 4.98 -12.17
CA ALA A 130 -12.03 4.16 -11.40
C ALA A 130 -12.09 4.53 -9.90
N TYR A 131 -12.15 5.84 -9.58
CA TYR A 131 -12.33 6.30 -8.20
C TYR A 131 -13.60 5.73 -7.58
N GLY A 132 -14.75 5.78 -8.27
CA GLY A 132 -15.99 5.21 -7.78
C GLY A 132 -15.85 3.72 -7.45
N ARG A 133 -15.29 2.91 -8.37
CA ARG A 133 -15.13 1.46 -8.15
C ARG A 133 -14.15 1.14 -7.02
N ILE A 134 -13.01 1.83 -6.95
CA ILE A 134 -12.03 1.59 -5.88
C ILE A 134 -12.59 2.02 -4.51
N SER A 135 -13.29 3.15 -4.44
CA SER A 135 -13.95 3.60 -3.20
C SER A 135 -15.02 2.61 -2.72
N GLU A 136 -15.79 2.03 -3.65
CA GLU A 136 -16.77 1.00 -3.36
C GLU A 136 -16.11 -0.24 -2.76
N LEU A 137 -15.05 -0.77 -3.37
CA LEU A 137 -14.30 -1.93 -2.87
C LEU A 137 -13.70 -1.68 -1.48
N ILE A 138 -13.10 -0.50 -1.25
CA ILE A 138 -12.57 -0.14 0.08
C ILE A 138 -13.71 -0.09 1.11
N SER A 139 -14.88 0.45 0.73
CA SER A 139 -16.06 0.48 1.60
C SER A 139 -16.62 -0.91 1.90
N GLU A 140 -16.62 -1.82 0.91
CA GLU A 140 -17.03 -3.21 1.10
C GLU A 140 -16.09 -3.94 2.07
N ILE A 141 -14.77 -3.75 1.92
CA ILE A 141 -13.76 -4.30 2.85
C ILE A 141 -13.99 -3.74 4.27
N ASP A 142 -14.17 -2.41 4.41
CA ASP A 142 -14.38 -1.77 5.71
C ASP A 142 -15.66 -2.28 6.37
N LYS A 143 -16.73 -2.47 5.60
CA LYS A 143 -17.98 -3.02 6.07
C LYS A 143 -17.81 -4.47 6.53
N GLU A 144 -17.20 -5.32 5.71
CA GLU A 144 -16.92 -6.71 6.07
C GLU A 144 -16.06 -6.82 7.32
N ILE A 145 -15.12 -5.91 7.55
CA ILE A 145 -14.32 -5.84 8.78
C ILE A 145 -15.18 -5.45 9.98
N LYS A 146 -16.16 -4.57 9.86
CA LYS A 146 -16.95 -4.01 10.97
C LYS A 146 -18.18 -4.83 11.33
N ASP A 147 -18.90 -5.38 10.37
CA ASP A 147 -20.20 -6.07 10.56
C ASP A 147 -20.08 -7.52 11.07
N TYR A 148 -19.03 -7.87 11.61
CA TYR A 148 -18.46 -9.16 11.68
C TYR A 148 -18.63 -9.91 13.02
N GLN A 149 -19.40 -10.99 13.00
CA GLN A 149 -19.34 -12.01 14.05
C GLN A 149 -18.33 -13.12 13.74
N SER A 150 -18.10 -13.45 12.49
CA SER A 150 -17.03 -14.33 12.01
C SER A 150 -16.47 -13.84 10.68
N LYS A 151 -15.51 -12.86 10.71
CA LYS A 151 -14.88 -12.21 9.52
C LYS A 151 -14.51 -13.24 8.49
N ASP A 152 -15.23 -13.26 7.38
CA ASP A 152 -14.93 -14.19 6.31
C ASP A 152 -13.60 -13.79 5.64
N LYS A 153 -12.51 -14.40 6.12
CA LYS A 153 -11.17 -14.13 5.59
C LYS A 153 -11.08 -14.41 4.09
N HIS A 154 -11.92 -15.31 3.54
CA HIS A 154 -11.92 -15.60 2.11
C HIS A 154 -12.59 -14.47 1.32
N LEU A 155 -13.70 -13.92 1.82
CA LEU A 155 -14.34 -12.76 1.20
C LEU A 155 -13.42 -11.54 1.25
N LEU A 156 -12.82 -11.25 2.40
CA LEU A 156 -11.85 -10.16 2.53
C LEU A 156 -10.65 -10.32 1.58
N ARG A 157 -10.13 -11.54 1.41
CA ARG A 157 -9.05 -11.82 0.44
C ARG A 157 -9.49 -11.62 -1.00
N ALA A 158 -10.71 -12.03 -1.34
CA ALA A 158 -11.25 -11.83 -2.68
C ALA A 158 -11.41 -10.33 -3.01
N LEU A 159 -11.96 -9.54 -2.10
CA LEU A 159 -12.11 -8.10 -2.23
C LEU A 159 -10.74 -7.38 -2.32
N LEU A 160 -9.80 -7.76 -1.47
CA LEU A 160 -8.43 -7.23 -1.53
C LEU A 160 -7.77 -7.60 -2.86
N TYR A 161 -7.85 -8.85 -3.30
CA TYR A 161 -7.27 -9.30 -4.57
C TYR A 161 -7.86 -8.54 -5.75
N GLU A 162 -9.20 -8.38 -5.82
CA GLU A 162 -9.84 -7.57 -6.87
C GLU A 162 -9.31 -6.13 -6.86
N THR A 163 -9.23 -5.51 -5.69
CA THR A 163 -8.71 -4.15 -5.51
C THR A 163 -7.29 -4.04 -6.06
N LEU A 164 -6.40 -4.95 -5.66
CA LEU A 164 -5.00 -4.98 -6.09
C LEU A 164 -4.87 -5.14 -7.60
N MET A 165 -5.65 -6.05 -8.21
CA MET A 165 -5.58 -6.31 -9.64
C MET A 165 -6.14 -5.17 -10.48
N LEU A 166 -7.23 -4.52 -10.04
CA LEU A 166 -7.75 -3.33 -10.72
C LEU A 166 -6.75 -2.17 -10.66
N LEU A 167 -6.17 -1.92 -9.50
CA LEU A 167 -5.13 -0.91 -9.33
C LEU A 167 -3.91 -1.20 -10.21
N ASN A 168 -3.51 -2.47 -10.33
CA ASN A 168 -2.37 -2.85 -11.17
C ASN A 168 -2.61 -2.55 -12.65
N ARG A 169 -3.82 -2.83 -13.14
CA ARG A 169 -4.21 -2.47 -14.53
C ARG A 169 -4.18 -0.97 -14.76
N LEU A 170 -4.76 -0.19 -13.85
CA LEU A 170 -4.82 1.27 -13.94
C LEU A 170 -3.41 1.88 -13.88
N TYR A 171 -2.58 1.40 -12.97
CA TYR A 171 -1.21 1.86 -12.81
C TYR A 171 -0.35 1.55 -14.05
N ALA A 172 -0.43 0.33 -14.57
CA ALA A 172 0.27 -0.07 -15.78
C ALA A 172 -0.14 0.78 -17.00
N SER A 173 -1.44 1.06 -17.14
CA SER A 173 -1.96 1.90 -18.22
C SER A 173 -1.47 3.35 -18.11
N SER A 174 -1.41 3.91 -16.90
CA SER A 174 -0.99 5.30 -16.67
C SER A 174 0.52 5.50 -16.79
N ASN A 175 1.30 4.44 -16.56
CA ASN A 175 2.76 4.46 -16.55
C ASN A 175 3.38 3.68 -17.72
N ALA A 176 2.58 3.30 -18.72
CA ALA A 176 3.06 2.61 -19.92
C ALA A 176 4.12 3.46 -20.63
N LEU A 177 5.33 2.90 -20.74
CA LEU A 177 6.35 3.41 -21.64
C LEU A 177 5.97 3.09 -23.08
N PRO A 178 6.42 3.89 -24.05
CA PRO A 178 6.67 3.36 -25.38
C PRO A 178 7.60 2.14 -25.22
N PRO A 179 7.41 1.08 -26.00
CA PRO A 179 8.11 -0.20 -25.81
C PRO A 179 9.63 -0.03 -25.98
N ASP A 180 10.33 0.07 -24.87
CA ASP A 180 11.78 0.01 -24.82
C ASP A 180 12.19 -1.44 -24.53
N THR A 181 12.71 -2.11 -25.55
CA THR A 181 13.02 -3.55 -25.56
C THR A 181 14.16 -3.95 -24.62
N ASN A 182 14.90 -2.99 -24.06
CA ASN A 182 16.09 -3.26 -23.23
C ASN A 182 15.83 -3.22 -21.70
N ALA A 183 14.68 -2.74 -21.25
CA ALA A 183 14.39 -2.62 -19.82
C ALA A 183 14.08 -3.98 -19.15
N ARG A 184 13.54 -4.95 -19.92
CA ARG A 184 13.09 -6.25 -19.38
C ARG A 184 14.21 -7.12 -18.83
N SER A 185 15.42 -7.03 -19.37
CA SER A 185 16.53 -7.88 -18.92
C SER A 185 17.21 -7.39 -17.63
N LYS A 186 17.22 -6.08 -17.38
CA LYS A 186 17.81 -5.53 -16.14
C LYS A 186 16.97 -5.84 -14.90
N SER A 187 15.64 -5.79 -15.01
CA SER A 187 14.71 -6.09 -13.90
C SER A 187 14.91 -7.51 -13.34
N ILE A 188 15.02 -8.52 -14.20
CA ILE A 188 15.15 -9.93 -13.79
C ILE A 188 16.40 -10.16 -12.92
N TYR A 189 17.51 -9.50 -13.20
CA TYR A 189 18.74 -9.67 -12.43
C TYR A 189 18.68 -8.98 -11.06
N VAL A 190 18.04 -7.82 -10.98
CA VAL A 190 17.85 -7.09 -9.70
C VAL A 190 16.90 -7.85 -8.79
N ASP A 191 15.77 -8.34 -9.30
CA ASP A 191 14.82 -9.14 -8.55
C ASP A 191 15.47 -10.42 -8.02
N ARG A 192 16.24 -11.12 -8.85
CA ARG A 192 16.95 -12.33 -8.44
C ARG A 192 18.05 -12.05 -7.40
N PHE A 193 18.71 -10.89 -7.48
CA PHE A 193 19.68 -10.46 -6.48
C PHE A 193 19.01 -10.19 -5.15
N ILE A 194 17.86 -9.48 -5.13
CA ILE A 194 17.07 -9.20 -3.92
C ILE A 194 16.56 -10.50 -3.30
N GLU A 195 16.11 -11.46 -4.10
CA GLU A 195 15.71 -12.79 -3.63
C GLU A 195 16.86 -13.54 -2.94
N LEU A 196 18.03 -13.53 -3.54
CA LEU A 196 19.23 -14.16 -2.98
C LEU A 196 19.65 -13.52 -1.67
N VAL A 197 19.66 -12.19 -1.59
CA VAL A 197 19.98 -11.45 -0.38
C VAL A 197 18.97 -11.79 0.73
N ASN A 198 17.66 -11.72 0.45
CA ASN A 198 16.62 -12.04 1.43
C ASN A 198 16.66 -13.50 1.88
N HIS A 199 17.06 -14.42 1.02
CA HIS A 199 17.22 -15.83 1.38
C HIS A 199 18.43 -16.04 2.30
N SER A 200 19.52 -15.33 2.05
CA SER A 200 20.75 -15.44 2.84
C SER A 200 20.59 -14.87 4.25
N PHE A 201 19.80 -13.81 4.42
CA PHE A 201 19.53 -13.21 5.73
C PHE A 201 18.45 -13.91 6.57
N LYS A 202 17.71 -14.87 6.00
CA LYS A 202 16.72 -15.68 6.76
C LYS A 202 17.31 -17.00 7.31
N GLN A 203 18.60 -17.26 7.10
CA GLN A 203 19.27 -18.50 7.56
C GLN A 203 20.20 -18.31 8.76
N ASP A 204 20.27 -17.10 9.33
CA ASP A 204 20.88 -16.78 10.64
C ASP A 204 19.80 -16.39 11.63
#